data_108cdc7c4784e6533971b6270cdbeb51
#
_entry.id   108cdc7c4784e6533971b6270cdbeb51
#
_cell.length_a   1.000
_cell.length_b   1.000
_cell.length_c   1.000
_cell.angle_alpha   90.00
_cell.angle_beta   90.00
_cell.angle_gamma   90.00
#
_symmetry.space_group_name_H-M   'P 1'
#
loop_
_entity.id
_entity.type
_entity.pdbx_description
1 polymer ?
#
loop_
_entity_poly.entity_id
_entity_poly.type
_entity_poly.pdbx_seq_one_letter_code
_entity_poly.pdbx_strand_id
1 'polypeptide(L)'
;MHRDAPHPPSPSMRADPPADLAVAGMLAGAEGPHQLAERIAAVNRELARWDSNGALAHWEPGHGLDPRAGAALKDYLGACLALPGWAEPARIARAESLFMDMSMLSCTLLFCASLPECYVLPDLSAVLHAAGQLEAHTDYRVRSTAAMIFPVMLAGGLTGREGAGVAQALKVRLIHATIRHLILRGSPDDSLGAGPVRPLLPAGGGIYHTLYAHGWDTARNGLPCNQEELAYTLLTFHYVFLRSLRKLGLGLERQDEEDYLHAWNVLGHMLGIERSLMPDTMAQAQQAFLDIQARGRELARAPDPRPALAAALMRAMEDEIPLRLFKPFPTLLTRHLCGRDASADLGLNRRQPLLSRLVFTAGLGLVRAVDALVRLAAPGFSISRMLTRAFGYRLVTRFLMDQTRPLRLPDALLGRLNDALGQWRHDPRAPRWLNRLEARLAGHRAAPAAGAGADADKRAA
;
A
#
# COMPACT_ATOMS: atom_id res chain seq x y z
N MET A 1 -48.16 9.14 -7.64
CA MET A 1 -47.25 8.02 -7.92
C MET A 1 -45.82 8.61 -8.03
N HIS A 2 -45.09 8.73 -6.92
CA HIS A 2 -43.68 9.01 -6.97
C HIS A 2 -43.01 7.75 -7.53
N ARG A 3 -42.43 7.83 -8.72
CA ARG A 3 -41.49 6.82 -9.19
C ARG A 3 -40.26 6.96 -8.29
N ASP A 4 -40.04 5.95 -7.44
CA ASP A 4 -38.79 5.83 -6.71
C ASP A 4 -37.64 5.94 -7.73
N ALA A 5 -36.75 6.90 -7.51
CA ALA A 5 -35.53 6.99 -8.30
C ALA A 5 -34.78 5.66 -8.11
N PRO A 6 -34.28 5.03 -9.17
CA PRO A 6 -33.57 3.77 -9.04
C PRO A 6 -32.42 3.95 -8.06
N HIS A 7 -32.37 3.13 -7.01
CA HIS A 7 -31.25 3.12 -6.08
C HIS A 7 -29.96 2.92 -6.87
N PRO A 8 -28.90 3.68 -6.56
CA PRO A 8 -27.62 3.48 -7.24
C PRO A 8 -27.16 2.03 -7.04
N PRO A 9 -26.51 1.42 -8.05
CA PRO A 9 -26.02 0.06 -7.92
C PRO A 9 -25.08 -0.08 -6.72
N SER A 10 -25.03 -1.29 -6.14
CA SER A 10 -24.12 -1.61 -5.04
C SER A 10 -22.69 -1.15 -5.33
N PRO A 11 -21.91 -0.71 -4.34
CA PRO A 11 -20.49 -0.33 -4.56
C PRO A 11 -19.65 -1.43 -5.23
N SER A 12 -19.99 -2.70 -5.03
CA SER A 12 -19.36 -3.84 -5.70
C SER A 12 -19.66 -3.92 -7.21
N MET A 13 -20.69 -3.22 -7.67
CA MET A 13 -21.09 -3.14 -9.08
C MET A 13 -20.74 -1.77 -9.70
N ARG A 14 -19.94 -0.96 -9.05
CA ARG A 14 -19.49 0.35 -9.53
C ARG A 14 -18.00 0.32 -9.80
N ALA A 15 -17.62 0.88 -10.96
CA ALA A 15 -16.25 0.98 -11.42
C ALA A 15 -15.70 2.40 -11.24
N ASP A 16 -14.75 2.80 -12.09
CA ASP A 16 -14.11 4.11 -12.12
C ASP A 16 -14.19 4.68 -13.56
N PRO A 17 -15.29 5.33 -13.93
CA PRO A 17 -15.53 5.73 -15.30
C PRO A 17 -14.40 6.54 -15.96
N PRO A 18 -13.73 7.53 -15.30
CA PRO A 18 -12.63 8.26 -15.92
C PRO A 18 -11.44 7.36 -16.30
N ALA A 19 -11.05 6.43 -15.43
CA ALA A 19 -9.95 5.51 -15.70
C ALA A 19 -10.35 4.42 -16.71
N ASP A 20 -11.58 3.94 -16.65
CA ASP A 20 -12.10 2.93 -17.58
C ASP A 20 -12.20 3.48 -19.03
N LEU A 21 -12.65 4.72 -19.19
CA LEU A 21 -12.66 5.41 -20.49
C LEU A 21 -11.24 5.61 -21.02
N ALA A 22 -10.30 5.99 -20.16
CA ALA A 22 -8.90 6.12 -20.55
C ALA A 22 -8.33 4.78 -21.03
N VAL A 23 -8.57 3.70 -20.29
CA VAL A 23 -8.09 2.35 -20.67
C VAL A 23 -8.75 1.88 -21.96
N ALA A 24 -10.05 2.08 -22.13
CA ALA A 24 -10.75 1.76 -23.38
C ALA A 24 -10.14 2.50 -24.58
N GLY A 25 -9.83 3.79 -24.43
CA GLY A 25 -9.14 4.58 -25.46
C GLY A 25 -7.72 4.12 -25.74
N MET A 26 -6.94 3.83 -24.70
CA MET A 26 -5.56 3.33 -24.82
C MET A 26 -5.49 1.98 -25.54
N LEU A 27 -6.46 1.11 -25.32
CA LEU A 27 -6.49 -0.26 -25.86
C LEU A 27 -7.36 -0.40 -27.11
N ALA A 28 -7.96 0.67 -27.59
CA ALA A 28 -8.85 0.66 -28.75
C ALA A 28 -8.18 0.06 -30.00
N GLY A 29 -8.87 -0.86 -30.65
CA GLY A 29 -8.40 -1.52 -31.87
C GLY A 29 -7.33 -2.60 -31.64
N ALA A 30 -7.02 -2.95 -30.39
CA ALA A 30 -6.22 -4.13 -30.06
C ALA A 30 -7.12 -5.35 -29.94
N GLU A 31 -6.82 -6.39 -30.71
CA GLU A 31 -7.56 -7.65 -30.70
C GLU A 31 -6.74 -8.77 -30.07
N GLY A 32 -7.31 -9.40 -29.06
CA GLY A 32 -6.70 -10.53 -28.36
C GLY A 32 -5.56 -10.15 -27.41
N PRO A 33 -5.10 -11.13 -26.61
CA PRO A 33 -4.20 -10.87 -25.47
C PRO A 33 -2.81 -10.38 -25.88
N HIS A 34 -2.31 -10.75 -27.06
CA HIS A 34 -0.98 -10.35 -27.52
C HIS A 34 -0.91 -8.85 -27.84
N GLN A 35 -1.85 -8.35 -28.68
CA GLN A 35 -1.88 -6.93 -29.05
C GLN A 35 -2.20 -6.04 -27.85
N LEU A 36 -3.09 -6.51 -26.94
CA LEU A 36 -3.36 -5.84 -25.68
C LEU A 36 -2.08 -5.70 -24.83
N ALA A 37 -1.31 -6.79 -24.71
CA ALA A 37 -0.05 -6.77 -23.95
C ALA A 37 0.99 -5.82 -24.57
N GLU A 38 1.11 -5.77 -25.90
CA GLU A 38 2.01 -4.84 -26.59
C GLU A 38 1.59 -3.36 -26.37
N ARG A 39 0.29 -3.06 -26.46
CA ARG A 39 -0.23 -1.72 -26.20
C ARG A 39 -0.02 -1.31 -24.75
N ILE A 40 -0.31 -2.18 -23.79
CA ILE A 40 -0.06 -1.92 -22.37
C ILE A 40 1.44 -1.68 -22.13
N ALA A 41 2.31 -2.44 -22.76
CA ALA A 41 3.77 -2.22 -22.65
C ALA A 41 4.19 -0.84 -23.21
N ALA A 42 3.59 -0.40 -24.32
CA ALA A 42 3.84 0.94 -24.86
C ALA A 42 3.36 2.04 -23.92
N VAL A 43 2.14 1.91 -23.38
CA VAL A 43 1.58 2.85 -22.38
C VAL A 43 2.46 2.88 -21.13
N ASN A 44 2.91 1.72 -20.60
CA ASN A 44 3.75 1.67 -19.43
C ASN A 44 5.09 2.41 -19.60
N ARG A 45 5.65 2.46 -20.81
CA ARG A 45 6.84 3.27 -21.12
C ARG A 45 6.55 4.76 -20.98
N GLU A 46 5.36 5.19 -21.37
CA GLU A 46 4.93 6.60 -21.19
C GLU A 46 4.64 6.90 -19.72
N LEU A 47 3.96 6.01 -19.00
CA LEU A 47 3.69 6.16 -17.57
C LEU A 47 4.99 6.20 -16.74
N ALA A 48 6.07 5.59 -17.20
CA ALA A 48 7.37 5.68 -16.54
C ALA A 48 7.92 7.12 -16.49
N ARG A 49 7.50 7.98 -17.41
CA ARG A 49 7.86 9.42 -17.44
C ARG A 49 7.10 10.28 -16.41
N TRP A 50 6.08 9.71 -15.76
CA TRP A 50 5.34 10.39 -14.70
C TRP A 50 6.10 10.25 -13.37
N ASP A 51 7.18 10.97 -13.20
CA ASP A 51 8.12 10.83 -12.08
C ASP A 51 7.85 11.82 -10.93
N SER A 52 7.20 12.96 -11.22
CA SER A 52 6.80 13.94 -10.23
C SER A 52 5.44 14.58 -10.56
N ASN A 53 4.80 15.19 -9.56
CA ASN A 53 3.54 15.92 -9.75
C ASN A 53 3.73 17.11 -10.70
N GLY A 54 4.89 17.76 -10.65
CA GLY A 54 5.24 18.87 -11.54
C GLY A 54 5.45 18.43 -12.99
N ALA A 55 6.15 17.32 -13.22
CA ALA A 55 6.35 16.75 -14.54
C ALA A 55 5.02 16.30 -15.16
N LEU A 56 4.13 15.73 -14.33
CA LEU A 56 2.82 15.28 -14.75
C LEU A 56 1.92 16.41 -15.26
N ALA A 57 1.97 17.58 -14.62
CA ALA A 57 1.19 18.76 -15.01
C ALA A 57 1.55 19.31 -16.41
N HIS A 58 2.73 18.98 -16.92
CA HIS A 58 3.25 19.41 -18.23
C HIS A 58 3.52 18.22 -19.16
N TRP A 59 2.96 17.06 -18.85
CA TRP A 59 3.20 15.86 -19.65
C TRP A 59 2.56 15.97 -21.03
N GLU A 60 3.32 15.57 -22.05
CA GLU A 60 2.88 15.43 -23.43
C GLU A 60 3.21 14.02 -23.95
N PRO A 61 2.33 13.42 -24.77
CA PRO A 61 2.57 12.10 -25.34
C PRO A 61 3.86 12.05 -26.15
N GLY A 62 4.64 10.99 -25.97
CA GLY A 62 5.83 10.73 -26.77
C GLY A 62 5.48 10.31 -28.20
N HIS A 63 6.40 10.57 -29.14
CA HIS A 63 6.22 10.28 -30.58
C HIS A 63 5.99 8.79 -30.89
N GLY A 64 6.34 7.87 -29.98
CA GLY A 64 6.17 6.42 -30.16
C GLY A 64 4.84 5.87 -29.59
N LEU A 65 4.00 6.71 -29.00
CA LEU A 65 2.72 6.30 -28.48
C LEU A 65 1.64 6.42 -29.56
N ASP A 66 0.72 5.48 -29.60
CA ASP A 66 -0.48 5.57 -30.46
C ASP A 66 -1.23 6.89 -30.19
N PRO A 67 -1.60 7.68 -31.20
CA PRO A 67 -2.24 8.98 -31.00
C PRO A 67 -3.55 8.92 -30.19
N ARG A 68 -4.33 7.83 -30.34
CA ARG A 68 -5.56 7.61 -29.55
C ARG A 68 -5.24 7.35 -28.09
N ALA A 69 -4.21 6.56 -27.83
CA ALA A 69 -3.75 6.32 -26.46
C ALA A 69 -3.21 7.62 -25.82
N GLY A 70 -2.47 8.44 -26.61
CA GLY A 70 -1.99 9.74 -26.15
C GLY A 70 -3.13 10.69 -25.79
N ALA A 71 -4.16 10.79 -26.65
CA ALA A 71 -5.35 11.59 -26.38
C ALA A 71 -6.09 11.11 -25.13
N ALA A 72 -6.34 9.80 -25.01
CA ALA A 72 -7.01 9.22 -23.84
C ALA A 72 -6.28 9.49 -22.53
N LEU A 73 -4.95 9.43 -22.52
CA LEU A 73 -4.16 9.80 -21.35
C LEU A 73 -4.22 11.29 -21.02
N LYS A 74 -4.25 12.18 -22.04
CA LYS A 74 -4.42 13.63 -21.83
C LYS A 74 -5.77 13.95 -21.21
N ASP A 75 -6.85 13.38 -21.74
CA ASP A 75 -8.22 13.55 -21.21
C ASP A 75 -8.31 13.05 -19.78
N TYR A 76 -7.70 11.90 -19.49
CA TYR A 76 -7.62 11.34 -18.14
C TYR A 76 -6.89 12.28 -17.17
N LEU A 77 -5.73 12.82 -17.55
CA LEU A 77 -5.01 13.77 -16.73
C LEU A 77 -5.82 15.05 -16.53
N GLY A 78 -6.47 15.56 -17.58
CA GLY A 78 -7.35 16.72 -17.48
C GLY A 78 -8.49 16.55 -16.47
N ALA A 79 -9.02 15.32 -16.37
CA ALA A 79 -10.11 14.99 -15.46
C ALA A 79 -9.66 14.67 -14.02
N CYS A 80 -8.44 14.11 -13.83
CA CYS A 80 -8.06 13.45 -12.59
C CYS A 80 -6.85 14.06 -11.87
N LEU A 81 -6.12 15.01 -12.49
CA LEU A 81 -4.87 15.53 -11.93
C LEU A 81 -5.07 16.41 -10.69
N ALA A 82 -6.17 17.15 -10.64
CA ALA A 82 -6.43 18.11 -9.57
C ALA A 82 -6.79 17.40 -8.25
N LEU A 83 -6.20 17.85 -7.14
CA LEU A 83 -6.66 17.46 -5.81
C LEU A 83 -8.11 17.92 -5.60
N PRO A 84 -8.91 17.19 -4.82
CA PRO A 84 -10.30 17.58 -4.57
C PRO A 84 -10.38 18.92 -3.81
N GLY A 85 -11.41 19.71 -4.08
CA GLY A 85 -11.58 21.04 -3.44
C GLY A 85 -11.70 21.01 -1.90
N TRP A 86 -11.96 19.84 -1.32
CA TRP A 86 -11.98 19.64 0.13
C TRP A 86 -10.61 19.22 0.71
N ALA A 87 -9.57 19.05 -0.11
CA ALA A 87 -8.23 18.72 0.36
C ALA A 87 -7.63 19.89 1.15
N GLU A 88 -7.19 19.60 2.37
CA GLU A 88 -6.56 20.57 3.27
C GLU A 88 -5.05 20.31 3.36
N PRO A 89 -4.19 21.13 2.70
CA PRO A 89 -2.74 20.88 2.67
C PRO A 89 -2.09 20.80 4.05
N ALA A 90 -2.58 21.57 5.03
CA ALA A 90 -2.04 21.54 6.38
C ALA A 90 -2.31 20.20 7.10
N ARG A 91 -3.46 19.58 6.88
CA ARG A 91 -3.80 18.26 7.43
C ARG A 91 -2.98 17.16 6.74
N ILE A 92 -2.81 17.27 5.42
CA ILE A 92 -1.96 16.35 4.64
C ILE A 92 -0.52 16.41 5.17
N ALA A 93 0.06 17.60 5.33
CA ALA A 93 1.41 17.77 5.83
C ALA A 93 1.60 17.19 7.25
N ARG A 94 0.60 17.34 8.14
CA ARG A 94 0.64 16.71 9.46
C ARG A 94 0.61 15.16 9.37
N ALA A 95 -0.22 14.60 8.52
CA ALA A 95 -0.28 13.16 8.31
C ALA A 95 1.04 12.60 7.73
N GLU A 96 1.63 13.28 6.75
CA GLU A 96 2.95 12.96 6.20
C GLU A 96 4.02 12.96 7.31
N SER A 97 4.04 14.01 8.14
CA SER A 97 4.97 14.11 9.28
C SER A 97 4.77 12.96 10.28
N LEU A 98 3.52 12.65 10.64
CA LEU A 98 3.20 11.53 11.54
C LEU A 98 3.67 10.18 10.98
N PHE A 99 3.41 9.93 9.70
CA PHE A 99 3.86 8.70 9.04
C PHE A 99 5.39 8.59 9.06
N MET A 100 6.08 9.68 8.78
CA MET A 100 7.54 9.76 8.75
C MET A 100 8.15 9.66 10.15
N ASP A 101 7.57 10.30 11.16
CA ASP A 101 8.02 10.22 12.56
C ASP A 101 7.93 8.80 13.13
N MET A 102 6.91 8.03 12.71
CA MET A 102 6.75 6.63 13.08
C MET A 102 7.54 5.68 12.17
N SER A 103 7.98 6.18 11.01
CA SER A 103 8.91 5.53 10.08
C SER A 103 8.77 4.00 9.98
N MET A 104 9.64 3.29 10.66
CA MET A 104 9.76 1.84 10.59
C MET A 104 8.60 1.10 11.27
N LEU A 105 7.94 1.72 12.26
CA LEU A 105 6.70 1.20 12.79
C LEU A 105 5.62 1.23 11.72
N SER A 106 5.55 2.32 10.94
CA SER A 106 4.62 2.43 9.80
C SER A 106 4.80 1.26 8.83
N CYS A 107 6.03 0.96 8.42
CA CYS A 107 6.31 -0.19 7.56
C CYS A 107 5.88 -1.52 8.20
N THR A 108 6.20 -1.73 9.48
CA THR A 108 5.83 -2.96 10.20
C THR A 108 4.32 -3.14 10.26
N LEU A 109 3.57 -2.07 10.53
CA LEU A 109 2.11 -2.12 10.57
C LEU A 109 1.51 -2.35 9.19
N LEU A 110 2.06 -1.73 8.14
CA LEU A 110 1.62 -2.00 6.77
C LEU A 110 1.79 -3.47 6.40
N PHE A 111 2.92 -4.10 6.77
CA PHE A 111 3.19 -5.52 6.46
C PHE A 111 2.44 -6.50 7.36
N CYS A 112 2.33 -6.22 8.66
CA CYS A 112 1.77 -7.16 9.63
C CYS A 112 0.29 -6.93 9.94
N ALA A 113 -0.30 -5.82 9.48
CA ALA A 113 -1.71 -5.53 9.70
C ALA A 113 -2.45 -5.16 8.41
N SER A 114 -2.04 -4.09 7.71
CA SER A 114 -2.76 -3.58 6.55
C SER A 114 -2.83 -4.58 5.40
N LEU A 115 -1.69 -5.12 4.96
CA LEU A 115 -1.66 -6.11 3.88
C LEU A 115 -2.41 -7.41 4.20
N PRO A 116 -2.25 -8.04 5.39
CA PRO A 116 -3.05 -9.21 5.74
C PRO A 116 -4.55 -8.92 5.74
N GLU A 117 -4.99 -7.77 6.26
CA GLU A 117 -6.42 -7.41 6.26
C GLU A 117 -6.97 -7.22 4.84
N CYS A 118 -6.18 -6.77 3.86
CA CYS A 118 -6.62 -6.73 2.46
C CYS A 118 -7.07 -8.11 1.94
N TYR A 119 -6.47 -9.20 2.46
CA TYR A 119 -6.79 -10.56 2.01
C TYR A 119 -8.03 -11.15 2.67
N VAL A 120 -8.63 -10.48 3.64
CA VAL A 120 -9.82 -11.00 4.35
C VAL A 120 -11.06 -11.03 3.46
N LEU A 121 -11.17 -10.12 2.48
CA LEU A 121 -12.27 -10.13 1.52
C LEU A 121 -12.06 -11.17 0.42
N PRO A 122 -13.00 -12.11 0.21
CA PRO A 122 -12.86 -13.18 -0.78
C PRO A 122 -12.82 -12.69 -2.22
N ASP A 123 -13.64 -11.68 -2.59
CA ASP A 123 -13.70 -11.08 -3.92
C ASP A 123 -12.41 -10.32 -4.26
N LEU A 124 -11.92 -9.47 -3.37
CA LEU A 124 -10.62 -8.81 -3.51
C LEU A 124 -9.49 -9.84 -3.65
N SER A 125 -9.51 -10.91 -2.83
CA SER A 125 -8.56 -12.01 -2.93
C SER A 125 -8.65 -12.77 -4.26
N ALA A 126 -9.84 -12.86 -4.84
CA ALA A 126 -10.04 -13.47 -6.15
C ALA A 126 -9.36 -12.65 -7.27
N VAL A 127 -9.48 -11.31 -7.28
CA VAL A 127 -8.74 -10.43 -8.20
C VAL A 127 -7.24 -10.62 -8.05
N LEU A 128 -6.77 -10.68 -6.80
CA LEU A 128 -5.36 -10.85 -6.49
C LEU A 128 -4.82 -12.22 -6.92
N HIS A 129 -5.63 -13.27 -6.78
CA HIS A 129 -5.33 -14.63 -7.25
C HIS A 129 -5.35 -14.69 -8.78
N ALA A 130 -6.33 -14.04 -9.43
CA ALA A 130 -6.42 -13.94 -10.88
C ALA A 130 -5.16 -13.32 -11.50
N ALA A 131 -4.57 -12.33 -10.83
CA ALA A 131 -3.32 -11.74 -11.25
C ALA A 131 -2.11 -12.71 -11.18
N GLY A 132 -2.26 -13.91 -10.57
CA GLY A 132 -1.28 -15.00 -10.57
C GLY A 132 0.09 -14.72 -9.94
N GLN A 133 0.32 -13.49 -9.52
CA GLN A 133 1.62 -12.97 -9.09
C GLN A 133 1.86 -13.06 -7.57
N LEU A 134 0.80 -13.33 -6.80
CA LEU A 134 0.86 -13.15 -5.35
C LEU A 134 1.54 -14.29 -4.62
N GLU A 135 1.26 -15.51 -5.02
CA GLU A 135 1.84 -16.70 -4.39
C GLU A 135 3.29 -16.92 -4.84
N ALA A 136 3.57 -16.62 -6.12
CA ALA A 136 4.89 -16.80 -6.72
C ALA A 136 5.82 -15.59 -6.55
N HIS A 137 5.27 -14.38 -6.40
CA HIS A 137 6.02 -13.12 -6.41
C HIS A 137 5.57 -12.14 -5.32
N THR A 138 5.43 -12.63 -4.08
CA THR A 138 5.04 -11.82 -2.91
C THR A 138 5.95 -10.60 -2.74
N ASP A 139 7.27 -10.75 -2.96
CA ASP A 139 8.25 -9.66 -2.91
C ASP A 139 7.92 -8.54 -3.88
N TYR A 140 7.58 -8.89 -5.12
CA TYR A 140 7.20 -7.92 -6.15
C TYR A 140 6.00 -7.08 -5.70
N ARG A 141 4.96 -7.72 -5.17
CA ARG A 141 3.76 -7.03 -4.72
C ARG A 141 4.00 -6.12 -3.53
N VAL A 142 4.72 -6.59 -2.52
CA VAL A 142 5.05 -5.78 -1.35
C VAL A 142 5.83 -4.54 -1.79
N ARG A 143 6.78 -4.70 -2.69
CA ARG A 143 7.57 -3.59 -3.25
C ARG A 143 6.71 -2.64 -4.10
N SER A 144 5.79 -3.17 -4.90
CA SER A 144 4.84 -2.34 -5.68
C SER A 144 3.94 -1.51 -4.79
N THR A 145 3.45 -2.09 -3.68
CA THR A 145 2.66 -1.36 -2.68
C THR A 145 3.50 -0.25 -2.03
N ALA A 146 4.74 -0.55 -1.66
CA ALA A 146 5.63 0.46 -1.10
C ALA A 146 5.97 1.57 -2.11
N ALA A 147 6.18 1.22 -3.38
CA ALA A 147 6.42 2.18 -4.47
C ALA A 147 5.25 3.16 -4.69
N MET A 148 4.05 2.81 -4.25
CA MET A 148 2.90 3.71 -4.23
C MET A 148 2.80 4.51 -2.92
N ILE A 149 2.91 3.83 -1.76
CA ILE A 149 2.64 4.46 -0.45
C ILE A 149 3.72 5.50 -0.09
N PHE A 150 5.01 5.19 -0.29
CA PHE A 150 6.07 6.11 0.11
C PHE A 150 6.03 7.44 -0.65
N PRO A 151 5.90 7.50 -1.98
CA PRO A 151 5.77 8.77 -2.69
C PRO A 151 4.61 9.64 -2.20
N VAL A 152 3.52 9.02 -1.74
CA VAL A 152 2.36 9.71 -1.19
C VAL A 152 2.62 10.26 0.20
N MET A 153 3.24 9.47 1.08
CA MET A 153 3.41 9.77 2.50
C MET A 153 4.76 10.44 2.84
N LEU A 154 5.62 10.67 1.87
CA LEU A 154 6.79 11.54 2.02
C LEU A 154 6.36 13.01 2.02
N ALA A 155 7.14 13.87 2.71
CA ALA A 155 6.84 15.30 2.81
C ALA A 155 6.58 15.94 1.44
N GLY A 156 5.42 16.57 1.28
CA GLY A 156 4.98 17.16 0.02
C GLY A 156 4.61 16.14 -1.06
N GLY A 157 4.37 14.87 -0.69
CA GLY A 157 4.06 13.80 -1.63
C GLY A 157 2.87 14.10 -2.52
N LEU A 158 1.76 14.51 -1.93
CA LEU A 158 0.53 14.87 -2.66
C LEU A 158 0.51 16.34 -3.09
N THR A 159 1.10 17.26 -2.29
CA THR A 159 0.91 18.70 -2.47
C THR A 159 2.09 19.41 -3.13
N GLY A 160 3.30 18.85 -3.08
CA GLY A 160 4.52 19.43 -3.63
C GLY A 160 4.71 19.13 -5.11
N ARG A 161 5.26 20.09 -5.87
CA ARG A 161 5.60 19.88 -7.29
C ARG A 161 6.65 18.78 -7.48
N GLU A 162 7.65 18.73 -6.59
CA GLU A 162 8.68 17.69 -6.55
C GLU A 162 8.18 16.38 -5.92
N GLY A 163 6.98 16.39 -5.34
CA GLY A 163 6.28 15.19 -4.89
C GLY A 163 5.97 14.24 -6.05
N ALA A 164 5.79 12.96 -5.77
CA ALA A 164 5.41 11.98 -6.76
C ALA A 164 4.10 11.24 -6.39
N GLY A 165 3.44 11.67 -5.32
CA GLY A 165 2.26 10.98 -4.78
C GLY A 165 1.08 10.97 -5.73
N VAL A 166 0.76 12.11 -6.36
CA VAL A 166 -0.31 12.20 -7.36
C VAL A 166 0.04 11.36 -8.59
N ALA A 167 1.26 11.47 -9.10
CA ALA A 167 1.69 10.70 -10.25
C ALA A 167 1.57 9.18 -10.01
N GLN A 168 1.99 8.71 -8.83
CA GLN A 168 1.87 7.28 -8.48
C GLN A 168 0.41 6.86 -8.27
N ALA A 169 -0.41 7.67 -7.61
CA ALA A 169 -1.83 7.38 -7.44
C ALA A 169 -2.55 7.22 -8.80
N LEU A 170 -2.32 8.14 -9.72
CA LEU A 170 -2.94 8.07 -11.05
C LEU A 170 -2.45 6.87 -11.88
N LYS A 171 -1.17 6.46 -11.77
CA LYS A 171 -0.69 5.21 -12.37
C LYS A 171 -1.40 3.99 -11.81
N VAL A 172 -1.53 3.90 -10.48
CA VAL A 172 -2.20 2.77 -9.81
C VAL A 172 -3.68 2.73 -10.19
N ARG A 173 -4.34 3.88 -10.30
CA ARG A 173 -5.72 3.98 -10.76
C ARG A 173 -5.90 3.40 -12.17
N LEU A 174 -5.00 3.74 -13.12
CA LEU A 174 -4.99 3.13 -14.46
C LEU A 174 -4.68 1.63 -14.43
N ILE A 175 -3.82 1.16 -13.52
CA ILE A 175 -3.55 -0.28 -13.34
C ILE A 175 -4.83 -1.01 -12.92
N HIS A 176 -5.60 -0.48 -11.97
CA HIS A 176 -6.87 -1.07 -11.56
C HIS A 176 -7.87 -1.17 -12.71
N ALA A 177 -8.02 -0.11 -13.51
CA ALA A 177 -8.88 -0.10 -14.68
C ALA A 177 -8.37 -1.06 -15.78
N THR A 178 -7.04 -1.17 -15.97
CA THR A 178 -6.45 -2.12 -16.91
C THR A 178 -6.70 -3.58 -16.49
N ILE A 179 -6.55 -3.90 -15.21
CA ILE A 179 -6.87 -5.23 -14.64
C ILE A 179 -8.34 -5.55 -14.90
N ARG A 180 -9.24 -4.60 -14.60
CA ARG A 180 -10.68 -4.73 -14.84
C ARG A 180 -10.98 -5.00 -16.30
N HIS A 181 -10.43 -4.18 -17.20
CA HIS A 181 -10.60 -4.33 -18.65
C HIS A 181 -10.14 -5.71 -19.17
N LEU A 182 -8.99 -6.18 -18.70
CA LEU A 182 -8.45 -7.49 -19.13
C LEU A 182 -9.30 -8.64 -18.63
N ILE A 183 -9.71 -8.64 -17.37
CA ILE A 183 -10.55 -9.69 -16.77
C ILE A 183 -11.93 -9.73 -17.45
N LEU A 184 -12.54 -8.58 -17.68
CA LEU A 184 -13.85 -8.46 -18.30
C LEU A 184 -13.79 -8.58 -19.84
N ARG A 185 -12.60 -8.45 -20.43
CA ARG A 185 -12.36 -8.38 -21.89
C ARG A 185 -13.10 -7.27 -22.58
N GLY A 186 -13.24 -6.12 -21.91
CA GLY A 186 -13.94 -4.96 -22.40
C GLY A 186 -14.26 -3.96 -21.31
N SER A 187 -15.20 -3.05 -21.61
CA SER A 187 -15.70 -2.06 -20.67
C SER A 187 -16.50 -2.73 -19.54
N PRO A 188 -16.45 -2.18 -18.31
CA PRO A 188 -17.35 -2.61 -17.23
C PRO A 188 -18.83 -2.56 -17.62
N ASP A 189 -19.25 -1.52 -18.33
CA ASP A 189 -20.64 -1.34 -18.74
C ASP A 189 -21.13 -2.44 -19.69
N ASP A 190 -20.26 -2.91 -20.59
CA ASP A 190 -20.57 -4.01 -21.52
C ASP A 190 -20.74 -5.34 -20.79
N SER A 191 -20.11 -5.50 -19.62
CA SER A 191 -20.16 -6.73 -18.82
C SER A 191 -21.38 -6.82 -17.91
N LEU A 192 -22.04 -5.70 -17.62
CA LEU A 192 -23.24 -5.65 -16.80
C LEU A 192 -24.42 -6.31 -17.54
N GLY A 193 -24.83 -7.49 -17.05
CA GLY A 193 -25.91 -8.27 -17.68
C GLY A 193 -25.49 -9.24 -18.80
N ALA A 194 -24.20 -9.23 -19.19
CA ALA A 194 -23.67 -10.12 -20.25
C ALA A 194 -23.44 -11.58 -19.81
N GLY A 195 -23.63 -11.90 -18.54
CA GLY A 195 -23.31 -13.20 -17.95
C GLY A 195 -21.80 -13.38 -17.67
N PRO A 196 -21.40 -14.56 -17.10
CA PRO A 196 -20.04 -14.76 -16.66
C PRO A 196 -19.06 -14.85 -17.84
N VAL A 197 -17.89 -14.19 -17.69
CA VAL A 197 -16.77 -14.32 -18.61
C VAL A 197 -16.16 -15.71 -18.47
N ARG A 198 -16.19 -16.52 -19.53
CA ARG A 198 -15.65 -17.88 -19.50
C ARG A 198 -14.13 -17.90 -19.51
N PRO A 199 -13.47 -18.80 -18.74
CA PRO A 199 -12.03 -18.94 -18.78
C PRO A 199 -11.55 -19.42 -20.16
N LEU A 200 -10.35 -18.97 -20.55
CA LEU A 200 -9.64 -19.41 -21.76
C LEU A 200 -8.31 -20.05 -21.34
N LEU A 201 -7.70 -20.80 -22.25
CA LEU A 201 -6.32 -21.21 -22.08
C LEU A 201 -5.41 -19.96 -22.28
N PRO A 202 -4.44 -19.70 -21.38
CA PRO A 202 -3.52 -18.59 -21.56
C PRO A 202 -2.73 -18.72 -22.87
N ALA A 203 -2.77 -17.68 -23.69
CA ALA A 203 -2.07 -17.65 -24.98
C ALA A 203 -0.62 -17.16 -24.87
N GLY A 204 -0.03 -17.14 -23.67
CA GLY A 204 1.33 -16.67 -23.39
C GLY A 204 1.67 -16.69 -21.92
N GLY A 205 2.95 -16.44 -21.59
CA GLY A 205 3.49 -16.48 -20.22
C GLY A 205 3.66 -15.10 -19.60
N GLY A 206 2.59 -14.38 -19.30
CA GLY A 206 2.68 -13.08 -18.63
C GLY A 206 1.40 -12.69 -17.93
N ILE A 207 1.48 -11.72 -17.01
CA ILE A 207 0.34 -11.28 -16.20
C ILE A 207 -0.87 -10.87 -17.06
N TYR A 208 -0.64 -10.18 -18.16
CA TYR A 208 -1.73 -9.68 -19.03
C TYR A 208 -2.46 -10.83 -19.73
N HIS A 209 -1.71 -11.86 -20.16
CA HIS A 209 -2.31 -13.06 -20.74
C HIS A 209 -3.08 -13.86 -19.71
N THR A 210 -2.55 -13.97 -18.50
CA THR A 210 -3.21 -14.66 -17.38
C THR A 210 -4.52 -13.96 -17.01
N LEU A 211 -4.52 -12.65 -16.85
CA LEU A 211 -5.71 -11.85 -16.54
C LEU A 211 -6.77 -11.96 -17.65
N TYR A 212 -6.36 -11.86 -18.91
CA TYR A 212 -7.27 -11.97 -20.05
C TYR A 212 -7.90 -13.37 -20.17
N ALA A 213 -7.14 -14.41 -19.86
CA ALA A 213 -7.62 -15.79 -19.90
C ALA A 213 -8.46 -16.17 -18.68
N HIS A 214 -8.38 -15.42 -17.58
CA HIS A 214 -9.12 -15.71 -16.36
C HIS A 214 -10.63 -15.58 -16.60
N GLY A 215 -11.39 -16.52 -16.09
CA GLY A 215 -12.85 -16.43 -16.10
C GLY A 215 -13.34 -15.55 -14.92
N TRP A 216 -14.45 -14.83 -15.11
CA TRP A 216 -15.01 -13.96 -14.07
C TRP A 216 -16.53 -14.00 -14.07
N ASP A 217 -17.11 -14.14 -12.88
CA ASP A 217 -18.54 -14.07 -12.68
C ASP A 217 -18.87 -12.77 -11.92
N THR A 218 -19.31 -11.78 -12.66
CA THR A 218 -19.65 -10.44 -12.13
C THR A 218 -20.85 -10.49 -11.15
N ALA A 219 -21.82 -11.39 -11.39
CA ALA A 219 -22.97 -11.53 -10.48
C ALA A 219 -22.54 -12.09 -9.11
N ARG A 220 -21.47 -12.87 -9.09
CA ARG A 220 -20.94 -13.50 -7.88
C ARG A 220 -19.91 -12.63 -7.15
N ASN A 221 -18.98 -12.04 -7.90
CA ASN A 221 -17.79 -11.39 -7.36
C ASN A 221 -17.84 -9.86 -7.46
N GLY A 222 -18.89 -9.28 -8.06
CA GLY A 222 -18.90 -7.88 -8.44
C GLY A 222 -17.97 -7.59 -9.62
N LEU A 223 -17.75 -6.32 -9.93
CA LEU A 223 -16.74 -5.89 -10.91
C LEU A 223 -15.33 -6.07 -10.30
N PRO A 224 -14.31 -6.46 -11.08
CA PRO A 224 -12.94 -6.49 -10.58
C PRO A 224 -12.46 -5.08 -10.21
N CYS A 225 -11.76 -4.92 -9.09
CA CYS A 225 -11.29 -3.60 -8.60
C CYS A 225 -12.43 -2.58 -8.49
N ASN A 226 -13.56 -2.99 -7.93
CA ASN A 226 -14.75 -2.17 -7.75
C ASN A 226 -14.60 -1.15 -6.62
N GLN A 227 -15.60 -0.26 -6.49
CA GLN A 227 -15.57 0.81 -5.48
C GLN A 227 -15.50 0.30 -4.05
N GLU A 228 -16.11 -0.84 -3.75
CA GLU A 228 -16.07 -1.43 -2.42
C GLU A 228 -14.70 -2.02 -2.07
N GLU A 229 -14.11 -2.79 -3.00
CA GLU A 229 -12.75 -3.34 -2.82
C GLU A 229 -11.72 -2.23 -2.63
N LEU A 230 -11.82 -1.14 -3.42
CA LEU A 230 -10.94 0.01 -3.31
C LEU A 230 -11.12 0.74 -1.97
N ALA A 231 -12.38 0.98 -1.55
CA ALA A 231 -12.68 1.63 -0.28
C ALA A 231 -12.23 0.76 0.91
N TYR A 232 -12.45 -0.56 0.86
CA TYR A 232 -11.96 -1.47 1.88
C TYR A 232 -10.42 -1.47 1.96
N THR A 233 -9.76 -1.53 0.82
CA THR A 233 -8.29 -1.45 0.76
C THR A 233 -7.80 -0.15 1.40
N LEU A 234 -8.44 0.99 1.09
CA LEU A 234 -8.13 2.26 1.73
C LEU A 234 -8.27 2.17 3.26
N LEU A 235 -9.37 1.58 3.76
CA LEU A 235 -9.60 1.33 5.20
C LEU A 235 -8.48 0.50 5.84
N THR A 236 -7.91 -0.46 5.12
CA THR A 236 -6.79 -1.25 5.68
C THR A 236 -5.51 -0.44 5.84
N PHE A 237 -5.28 0.58 5.01
CA PHE A 237 -4.09 1.41 5.07
C PHE A 237 -4.20 2.60 6.05
N HIS A 238 -5.39 3.08 6.34
CA HIS A 238 -5.56 4.16 7.33
C HIS A 238 -6.21 3.68 8.64
N TYR A 239 -7.43 3.12 8.62
CA TYR A 239 -8.12 2.70 9.83
C TYR A 239 -7.39 1.56 10.55
N VAL A 240 -7.02 0.49 9.82
CA VAL A 240 -6.32 -0.65 10.42
C VAL A 240 -4.94 -0.23 10.96
N PHE A 241 -4.25 0.67 10.28
CA PHE A 241 -3.00 1.26 10.73
C PHE A 241 -3.19 1.99 12.08
N LEU A 242 -4.13 2.92 12.17
CA LEU A 242 -4.45 3.66 13.40
C LEU A 242 -4.95 2.74 14.53
N ARG A 243 -5.82 1.80 14.21
CA ARG A 243 -6.27 0.74 15.13
C ARG A 243 -5.09 -0.06 15.68
N SER A 244 -4.12 -0.38 14.84
CA SER A 244 -2.94 -1.15 15.23
C SER A 244 -2.02 -0.33 16.15
N LEU A 245 -1.85 0.96 15.94
CA LEU A 245 -1.17 1.86 16.87
C LEU A 245 -1.86 1.85 18.24
N ARG A 246 -3.18 1.95 18.30
CA ARG A 246 -3.95 1.86 19.55
C ARG A 246 -3.72 0.51 20.25
N LYS A 247 -3.73 -0.61 19.51
CA LYS A 247 -3.46 -1.95 20.05
C LYS A 247 -2.05 -2.10 20.63
N LEU A 248 -1.08 -1.40 20.07
CA LEU A 248 0.29 -1.37 20.60
C LEU A 248 0.48 -0.38 21.76
N GLY A 249 -0.55 0.40 22.11
CA GLY A 249 -0.45 1.44 23.13
C GLY A 249 0.21 2.73 22.63
N LEU A 250 0.29 2.91 21.32
CA LEU A 250 0.89 4.06 20.63
C LEU A 250 -0.18 4.93 19.94
N GLY A 251 -1.42 4.88 20.44
CA GLY A 251 -2.53 5.66 19.87
C GLY A 251 -2.19 7.15 19.77
N LEU A 252 -2.69 7.78 18.74
CA LEU A 252 -2.53 9.20 18.46
C LEU A 252 -3.66 10.00 19.12
N GLU A 253 -3.50 11.32 19.19
CA GLU A 253 -4.59 12.22 19.53
C GLU A 253 -5.66 12.20 18.43
N ARG A 254 -6.89 12.53 18.82
CA ARG A 254 -8.04 12.48 17.89
C ARG A 254 -7.82 13.31 16.63
N GLN A 255 -7.25 14.50 16.77
CA GLN A 255 -6.98 15.39 15.64
C GLN A 255 -5.96 14.77 14.67
N ASP A 256 -4.90 14.15 15.19
CA ASP A 256 -3.88 13.48 14.37
C ASP A 256 -4.45 12.27 13.63
N GLU A 257 -5.34 11.51 14.29
CA GLU A 257 -6.04 10.39 13.61
C GLU A 257 -6.95 10.90 12.48
N GLU A 258 -7.71 11.97 12.72
CA GLU A 258 -8.59 12.58 11.71
C GLU A 258 -7.79 13.20 10.56
N ASP A 259 -6.62 13.80 10.83
CA ASP A 259 -5.73 14.32 9.80
C ASP A 259 -5.10 13.19 8.96
N TYR A 260 -4.76 12.07 9.61
CA TYR A 260 -4.27 10.89 8.91
C TYR A 260 -5.35 10.28 8.01
N LEU A 261 -6.59 10.15 8.49
CA LEU A 261 -7.73 9.72 7.67
C LEU A 261 -7.94 10.69 6.49
N HIS A 262 -7.87 12.00 6.72
CA HIS A 262 -8.03 13.00 5.69
C HIS A 262 -7.01 12.87 4.55
N ALA A 263 -5.73 12.73 4.87
CA ALA A 263 -4.69 12.56 3.85
C ALA A 263 -4.90 11.29 3.01
N TRP A 264 -5.30 10.19 3.65
CA TRP A 264 -5.62 8.95 2.96
C TRP A 264 -6.91 9.05 2.15
N ASN A 265 -7.92 9.81 2.60
CA ASN A 265 -9.12 10.09 1.81
C ASN A 265 -8.78 10.91 0.55
N VAL A 266 -7.87 11.89 0.64
CA VAL A 266 -7.36 12.61 -0.53
C VAL A 266 -6.67 11.64 -1.51
N LEU A 267 -5.82 10.74 -1.02
CA LEU A 267 -5.26 9.66 -1.85
C LEU A 267 -6.36 8.77 -2.44
N GLY A 268 -7.37 8.40 -1.66
CA GLY A 268 -8.52 7.61 -2.12
C GLY A 268 -9.24 8.28 -3.29
N HIS A 269 -9.46 9.58 -3.23
CA HIS A 269 -10.02 10.37 -4.34
C HIS A 269 -9.12 10.28 -5.59
N MET A 270 -7.82 10.44 -5.44
CA MET A 270 -6.87 10.33 -6.55
C MET A 270 -6.83 8.91 -7.14
N LEU A 271 -7.13 7.88 -6.34
CA LEU A 271 -7.31 6.50 -6.78
C LEU A 271 -8.69 6.20 -7.39
N GLY A 272 -9.59 7.18 -7.46
CA GLY A 272 -10.92 7.05 -8.05
C GLY A 272 -11.99 6.49 -7.11
N ILE A 273 -11.76 6.51 -5.80
CA ILE A 273 -12.75 6.09 -4.81
C ILE A 273 -13.79 7.19 -4.62
N GLU A 274 -15.05 6.81 -4.59
CA GLU A 274 -16.14 7.73 -4.36
C GLU A 274 -16.12 8.32 -2.95
N ARG A 275 -16.31 9.64 -2.84
CA ARG A 275 -16.25 10.36 -1.55
C ARG A 275 -17.21 9.79 -0.50
N SER A 276 -18.38 9.30 -0.93
CA SER A 276 -19.38 8.69 -0.07
C SER A 276 -18.92 7.43 0.67
N LEU A 277 -17.85 6.78 0.18
CA LEU A 277 -17.27 5.57 0.75
C LEU A 277 -16.07 5.85 1.67
N MET A 278 -15.69 7.12 1.83
CA MET A 278 -14.53 7.53 2.60
C MET A 278 -14.96 8.12 3.95
N PRO A 279 -14.65 7.46 5.07
CA PRO A 279 -15.01 7.95 6.41
C PRO A 279 -14.08 9.07 6.87
N ASP A 280 -14.63 10.06 7.59
CA ASP A 280 -13.87 11.18 8.14
C ASP A 280 -13.42 10.96 9.60
N THR A 281 -14.01 9.97 10.28
CA THR A 281 -13.72 9.68 11.70
C THR A 281 -13.40 8.21 11.91
N MET A 282 -12.67 7.91 12.99
CA MET A 282 -12.35 6.53 13.37
C MET A 282 -13.60 5.69 13.64
N ALA A 283 -14.69 6.27 14.15
CA ALA A 283 -15.93 5.55 14.39
C ALA A 283 -16.62 5.16 13.09
N GLN A 284 -16.72 6.08 12.12
CA GLN A 284 -17.25 5.78 10.78
C GLN A 284 -16.38 4.75 10.05
N ALA A 285 -15.04 4.89 10.13
CA ALA A 285 -14.10 3.95 9.53
C ALA A 285 -14.24 2.54 10.12
N GLN A 286 -14.42 2.44 11.44
CA GLN A 286 -14.68 1.17 12.12
C GLN A 286 -15.97 0.51 11.63
N GLN A 287 -17.04 1.28 11.55
CA GLN A 287 -18.35 0.75 11.12
C GLN A 287 -18.26 0.25 9.68
N ALA A 288 -17.78 1.09 8.76
CA ALA A 288 -17.61 0.71 7.35
C ALA A 288 -16.74 -0.54 7.19
N PHE A 289 -15.63 -0.63 7.93
CA PHE A 289 -14.73 -1.77 7.90
C PHE A 289 -15.42 -3.06 8.35
N LEU A 290 -16.16 -3.02 9.45
CA LEU A 290 -16.87 -4.19 9.99
C LEU A 290 -18.03 -4.64 9.08
N ASP A 291 -18.77 -3.70 8.51
CA ASP A 291 -19.90 -3.99 7.61
C ASP A 291 -19.41 -4.70 6.34
N ILE A 292 -18.32 -4.19 5.73
CA ILE A 292 -17.72 -4.79 4.54
C ILE A 292 -17.16 -6.19 4.86
N GLN A 293 -16.49 -6.36 5.99
CA GLN A 293 -15.98 -7.68 6.40
C GLN A 293 -17.11 -8.69 6.69
N ALA A 294 -18.19 -8.26 7.34
CA ALA A 294 -19.34 -9.13 7.62
C ALA A 294 -19.92 -9.67 6.32
N ARG A 295 -20.21 -8.78 5.35
CA ARG A 295 -20.70 -9.18 4.03
C ARG A 295 -19.70 -10.08 3.28
N GLY A 296 -18.42 -9.75 3.28
CA GLY A 296 -17.41 -10.58 2.64
C GLY A 296 -17.37 -12.01 3.19
N ARG A 297 -17.58 -12.20 4.51
CA ARG A 297 -17.66 -13.54 5.11
C ARG A 297 -18.88 -14.32 4.65
N GLU A 298 -20.02 -13.67 4.44
CA GLU A 298 -21.22 -14.32 3.91
C GLU A 298 -21.01 -14.81 2.46
N LEU A 299 -20.19 -14.11 1.70
CA LEU A 299 -19.86 -14.45 0.32
C LEU A 299 -18.72 -15.47 0.18
N ALA A 300 -18.02 -15.80 1.26
CA ALA A 300 -16.88 -16.71 1.25
C ALA A 300 -17.28 -18.13 0.80
N ARG A 301 -16.57 -18.67 -0.18
CA ARG A 301 -16.81 -20.01 -0.76
C ARG A 301 -15.50 -20.69 -1.19
N ALA A 302 -15.52 -21.99 -1.30
CA ALA A 302 -14.41 -22.76 -1.84
C ALA A 302 -14.35 -22.66 -3.40
N PRO A 303 -13.16 -22.64 -4.03
CA PRO A 303 -11.85 -22.59 -3.37
C PRO A 303 -11.56 -21.21 -2.75
N ASP A 304 -10.96 -21.21 -1.55
CA ASP A 304 -10.62 -19.99 -0.82
C ASP A 304 -9.11 -19.68 -0.95
N PRO A 305 -8.70 -18.62 -1.68
CA PRO A 305 -7.28 -18.27 -1.87
C PRO A 305 -6.66 -17.55 -0.66
N ARG A 306 -7.47 -17.04 0.28
CA ARG A 306 -7.01 -16.20 1.40
C ARG A 306 -5.91 -16.84 2.25
N PRO A 307 -6.01 -18.12 2.67
CA PRO A 307 -4.96 -18.77 3.45
C PRO A 307 -3.64 -18.92 2.69
N ALA A 308 -3.67 -19.18 1.39
CA ALA A 308 -2.47 -19.33 0.57
C ALA A 308 -1.75 -17.98 0.42
N LEU A 309 -2.50 -16.90 0.15
CA LEU A 309 -1.99 -15.54 0.06
C LEU A 309 -1.35 -15.08 1.37
N ALA A 310 -2.03 -15.27 2.50
CA ALA A 310 -1.52 -14.92 3.81
C ALA A 310 -0.26 -15.73 4.17
N ALA A 311 -0.24 -17.03 3.88
CA ALA A 311 0.92 -17.88 4.12
C ALA A 311 2.14 -17.45 3.29
N ALA A 312 1.95 -17.02 2.04
CA ALA A 312 3.03 -16.51 1.20
C ALA A 312 3.62 -15.22 1.78
N LEU A 313 2.76 -14.28 2.21
CA LEU A 313 3.20 -13.04 2.85
C LEU A 313 3.96 -13.30 4.16
N MET A 314 3.46 -14.20 5.02
CA MET A 314 4.15 -14.54 6.28
C MET A 314 5.51 -15.16 6.00
N ARG A 315 5.62 -16.11 5.05
CA ARG A 315 6.90 -16.71 4.66
C ARG A 315 7.91 -15.67 4.20
N ALA A 316 7.51 -14.74 3.32
CA ALA A 316 8.40 -13.69 2.83
C ALA A 316 8.98 -12.85 3.98
N MET A 317 8.19 -12.54 5.02
CA MET A 317 8.69 -11.82 6.20
C MET A 317 9.55 -12.70 7.13
N GLU A 318 9.18 -13.97 7.32
CA GLU A 318 9.89 -14.93 8.17
C GLU A 318 11.29 -15.25 7.61
N ASP A 319 11.44 -15.27 6.29
CA ASP A 319 12.71 -15.56 5.62
C ASP A 319 13.75 -14.44 5.80
N GLU A 320 13.31 -13.21 6.02
CA GLU A 320 14.20 -12.08 6.37
C GLU A 320 14.74 -12.14 7.81
N ILE A 321 14.19 -13.02 8.66
CA ILE A 321 14.57 -13.13 10.07
C ILE A 321 15.61 -14.25 10.24
N PRO A 322 16.87 -13.91 10.62
CA PRO A 322 17.95 -14.90 10.67
C PRO A 322 17.83 -15.90 11.82
N LEU A 323 17.19 -15.51 12.93
CA LEU A 323 17.11 -16.33 14.14
C LEU A 323 15.81 -17.14 14.18
N ARG A 324 15.90 -18.46 14.23
CA ARG A 324 14.75 -19.39 14.25
C ARG A 324 13.71 -19.07 15.32
N LEU A 325 14.14 -18.60 16.49
CA LEU A 325 13.26 -18.23 17.60
C LEU A 325 12.31 -17.08 17.24
N PHE A 326 12.77 -16.13 16.43
CA PHE A 326 12.02 -14.93 16.05
C PHE A 326 11.29 -15.06 14.71
N LYS A 327 11.56 -16.10 13.92
CA LYS A 327 10.86 -16.32 12.63
C LYS A 327 9.33 -16.27 12.75
N PRO A 328 8.67 -16.83 13.79
CA PRO A 328 7.22 -16.76 13.92
C PRO A 328 6.66 -15.38 14.33
N PHE A 329 7.51 -14.38 14.60
CA PHE A 329 7.06 -13.07 15.11
C PHE A 329 6.16 -12.31 14.13
N PRO A 330 6.39 -12.26 12.81
CA PRO A 330 5.45 -11.65 11.86
C PRO A 330 4.04 -12.25 11.98
N THR A 331 3.94 -13.58 11.98
CA THR A 331 2.66 -14.29 12.17
C THR A 331 2.01 -13.98 13.52
N LEU A 332 2.76 -13.96 14.61
CA LEU A 332 2.25 -13.66 15.97
C LEU A 332 1.79 -12.20 16.06
N LEU A 333 2.54 -11.26 15.48
CA LEU A 333 2.18 -9.84 15.43
C LEU A 333 0.93 -9.62 14.59
N THR A 334 0.84 -10.23 13.41
CA THR A 334 -0.34 -10.18 12.55
C THR A 334 -1.59 -10.68 13.29
N ARG A 335 -1.50 -11.81 13.99
CA ARG A 335 -2.61 -12.33 14.80
C ARG A 335 -3.01 -11.37 15.92
N HIS A 336 -2.05 -10.71 16.55
CA HIS A 336 -2.32 -9.72 17.60
C HIS A 336 -3.02 -8.48 17.02
N LEU A 337 -2.60 -8.00 15.85
CA LEU A 337 -3.09 -6.77 15.23
C LEU A 337 -4.42 -6.98 14.49
N CYS A 338 -4.56 -8.04 13.69
CA CYS A 338 -5.79 -8.32 12.93
C CYS A 338 -6.91 -8.92 13.80
N GLY A 339 -6.54 -9.71 14.81
CA GLY A 339 -7.52 -10.33 15.70
C GLY A 339 -7.87 -11.76 15.30
N ARG A 340 -8.82 -12.36 16.04
CA ARG A 340 -9.13 -13.79 15.92
C ARG A 340 -9.83 -14.15 14.62
N ASP A 341 -10.83 -13.37 14.23
CA ASP A 341 -11.67 -13.66 13.06
C ASP A 341 -10.87 -13.53 11.76
N ALA A 342 -10.17 -12.40 11.56
CA ALA A 342 -9.29 -12.22 10.42
C ALA A 342 -8.17 -13.28 10.39
N SER A 343 -7.61 -13.65 11.54
CA SER A 343 -6.61 -14.72 11.62
C SER A 343 -7.16 -16.10 11.25
N ALA A 344 -8.45 -16.35 11.51
CA ALA A 344 -9.12 -17.58 11.09
C ALA A 344 -9.37 -17.57 9.58
N ASP A 345 -9.91 -16.47 9.03
CA ASP A 345 -10.13 -16.28 7.60
C ASP A 345 -8.83 -16.46 6.78
N LEU A 346 -7.70 -16.00 7.33
CA LEU A 346 -6.39 -16.07 6.72
C LEU A 346 -5.63 -17.38 6.98
N GLY A 347 -6.22 -18.34 7.70
CA GLY A 347 -5.57 -19.61 8.04
C GLY A 347 -4.33 -19.46 8.94
N LEU A 348 -4.18 -18.34 9.65
CA LEU A 348 -3.03 -18.04 10.49
C LEU A 348 -3.10 -18.68 11.89
N ASN A 349 -4.19 -19.34 12.27
CA ASN A 349 -4.39 -19.94 13.60
C ASN A 349 -3.58 -21.22 13.86
N ARG A 350 -2.64 -21.57 12.98
CA ARG A 350 -1.74 -22.73 13.17
C ARG A 350 -0.90 -22.59 14.44
N ARG A 351 -0.63 -23.72 15.10
CA ARG A 351 0.20 -23.76 16.32
C ARG A 351 1.59 -23.21 16.03
N GLN A 352 2.02 -22.24 16.81
CA GLN A 352 3.36 -21.68 16.78
C GLN A 352 4.20 -22.25 17.93
N PRO A 353 5.54 -22.33 17.81
CA PRO A 353 6.42 -22.83 18.89
C PRO A 353 6.17 -22.11 20.21
N LEU A 354 6.03 -22.87 21.30
CA LEU A 354 5.70 -22.33 22.63
C LEU A 354 6.70 -21.27 23.09
N LEU A 355 8.00 -21.53 22.90
CA LEU A 355 9.05 -20.59 23.29
C LEU A 355 8.94 -19.26 22.53
N SER A 356 8.71 -19.31 21.21
CA SER A 356 8.50 -18.09 20.39
C SER A 356 7.28 -17.30 20.87
N ARG A 357 6.19 -17.99 21.21
CA ARG A 357 4.98 -17.36 21.77
C ARG A 357 5.24 -16.70 23.12
N LEU A 358 5.94 -17.38 24.02
CA LEU A 358 6.29 -16.85 25.34
C LEU A 358 7.17 -15.59 25.19
N VAL A 359 8.24 -15.69 24.39
CA VAL A 359 9.16 -14.56 24.16
C VAL A 359 8.43 -13.38 23.49
N PHE A 360 7.56 -13.65 22.52
CA PHE A 360 6.74 -12.59 21.89
C PHE A 360 5.81 -11.92 22.89
N THR A 361 5.05 -12.70 23.67
CA THR A 361 4.06 -12.15 24.63
C THR A 361 4.75 -11.41 25.77
N ALA A 362 5.81 -11.98 26.33
CA ALA A 362 6.60 -11.34 27.37
C ALA A 362 7.29 -10.07 26.86
N GLY A 363 7.88 -10.12 25.65
CA GLY A 363 8.51 -8.98 25.02
C GLY A 363 7.51 -7.84 24.77
N LEU A 364 6.35 -8.15 24.22
CA LEU A 364 5.30 -7.14 23.98
C LEU A 364 4.78 -6.55 25.32
N GLY A 365 4.57 -7.39 26.33
CA GLY A 365 4.17 -6.96 27.67
C GLY A 365 5.23 -6.06 28.33
N LEU A 366 6.50 -6.46 28.26
CA LEU A 366 7.62 -5.67 28.79
C LEU A 366 7.73 -4.31 28.09
N VAL A 367 7.71 -4.30 26.76
CA VAL A 367 7.79 -3.07 25.96
C VAL A 367 6.65 -2.12 26.35
N ARG A 368 5.41 -2.61 26.49
CA ARG A 368 4.26 -1.80 26.91
C ARG A 368 4.39 -1.28 28.35
N ALA A 369 4.88 -2.11 29.28
CA ALA A 369 5.10 -1.71 30.66
C ALA A 369 6.19 -0.63 30.77
N VAL A 370 7.30 -0.81 30.06
CA VAL A 370 8.40 0.16 30.03
C VAL A 370 7.94 1.47 29.34
N ASP A 371 7.19 1.40 28.24
CA ASP A 371 6.61 2.59 27.61
C ASP A 371 5.68 3.36 28.57
N ALA A 372 4.83 2.64 29.30
CA ALA A 372 3.95 3.26 30.29
C ALA A 372 4.73 3.99 31.40
N LEU A 373 5.80 3.35 31.91
CA LEU A 373 6.67 3.96 32.93
C LEU A 373 7.46 5.15 32.40
N VAL A 374 8.00 5.03 31.18
CA VAL A 374 8.78 6.13 30.56
C VAL A 374 7.92 7.33 30.22
N ARG A 375 6.68 7.13 29.80
CA ARG A 375 5.73 8.22 29.55
C ARG A 375 5.39 9.04 30.79
N LEU A 376 5.49 8.45 31.98
CA LEU A 376 5.34 9.19 33.24
C LEU A 376 6.50 10.18 33.45
N ALA A 377 7.71 9.86 33.00
CA ALA A 377 8.91 10.67 33.16
C ALA A 377 9.24 11.53 31.91
N ALA A 378 8.87 11.05 30.71
CA ALA A 378 9.14 11.69 29.43
C ALA A 378 7.96 11.45 28.44
N PRO A 379 6.90 12.28 28.48
CA PRO A 379 5.67 12.08 27.73
C PRO A 379 5.83 11.96 26.21
N GLY A 380 6.91 12.51 25.65
CA GLY A 380 7.19 12.48 24.20
C GLY A 380 8.04 11.30 23.72
N PHE A 381 8.49 10.39 24.63
CA PHE A 381 9.40 9.32 24.30
C PHE A 381 8.73 7.93 24.40
N SER A 382 9.03 7.03 23.44
CA SER A 382 8.55 5.65 23.44
C SER A 382 9.67 4.69 23.05
N ILE A 383 9.90 3.69 23.92
CA ILE A 383 10.84 2.59 23.65
C ILE A 383 10.30 1.70 22.52
N SER A 384 9.00 1.52 22.43
CA SER A 384 8.37 0.82 21.32
C SER A 384 8.73 1.44 19.97
N ARG A 385 8.71 2.77 19.86
CA ARG A 385 9.17 3.49 18.67
C ARG A 385 10.63 3.21 18.35
N MET A 386 11.49 3.23 19.36
CA MET A 386 12.92 2.98 19.18
C MET A 386 13.19 1.55 18.67
N LEU A 387 12.58 0.53 19.30
CA LEU A 387 12.78 -0.86 18.92
C LEU A 387 12.23 -1.14 17.51
N THR A 388 11.02 -0.65 17.20
CA THR A 388 10.43 -0.79 15.87
C THR A 388 11.23 -0.05 14.82
N ARG A 389 11.85 1.09 15.13
CA ARG A 389 12.75 1.82 14.25
C ARG A 389 13.98 0.97 13.89
N ALA A 390 14.64 0.35 14.87
CA ALA A 390 15.81 -0.49 14.65
C ALA A 390 15.50 -1.74 13.80
N PHE A 391 14.39 -2.43 14.09
CA PHE A 391 13.96 -3.60 13.31
C PHE A 391 13.50 -3.24 11.90
N GLY A 392 12.69 -2.22 11.80
CA GLY A 392 12.13 -1.82 10.55
C GLY A 392 13.19 -1.23 9.60
N TYR A 393 14.25 -0.55 10.09
CA TYR A 393 15.37 -0.11 9.26
C TYR A 393 15.98 -1.29 8.49
N ARG A 394 16.19 -2.44 9.15
CA ARG A 394 16.66 -3.66 8.49
C ARG A 394 15.66 -4.19 7.46
N LEU A 395 14.38 -4.15 7.80
CA LEU A 395 13.33 -4.60 6.89
C LEU A 395 13.28 -3.72 5.64
N VAL A 396 13.29 -2.39 5.79
CA VAL A 396 13.25 -1.46 4.66
C VAL A 396 14.51 -1.55 3.81
N THR A 397 15.70 -1.55 4.42
CA THR A 397 16.95 -1.62 3.65
C THR A 397 17.11 -2.95 2.92
N ARG A 398 16.77 -4.06 3.54
CA ARG A 398 16.86 -5.38 2.89
C ARG A 398 15.72 -5.66 1.92
N PHE A 399 14.51 -5.24 2.26
CA PHE A 399 13.34 -5.62 1.50
C PHE A 399 12.95 -4.62 0.41
N LEU A 400 13.05 -3.31 0.69
CA LEU A 400 12.66 -2.26 -0.24
C LEU A 400 13.82 -1.71 -1.06
N MET A 401 14.99 -1.52 -0.44
CA MET A 401 16.13 -0.88 -1.13
C MET A 401 17.04 -1.86 -1.86
N ASP A 402 16.86 -3.17 -1.70
CA ASP A 402 17.65 -4.17 -2.41
C ASP A 402 17.27 -4.22 -3.91
N GLN A 403 18.14 -3.67 -4.75
CA GLN A 403 17.96 -3.59 -6.21
C GLN A 403 18.21 -4.91 -6.95
N THR A 404 18.60 -5.96 -6.25
CA THR A 404 18.74 -7.32 -6.82
C THR A 404 17.40 -8.05 -6.92
N ARG A 405 16.35 -7.53 -6.27
CA ARG A 405 15.01 -8.12 -6.26
C ARG A 405 14.20 -7.77 -7.52
N PRO A 406 13.12 -8.52 -7.84
CA PRO A 406 12.42 -8.45 -9.11
C PRO A 406 11.90 -7.09 -9.54
N LEU A 407 11.46 -6.24 -8.60
CA LEU A 407 11.03 -4.87 -8.90
C LEU A 407 12.12 -3.88 -8.45
N ARG A 408 12.77 -3.24 -9.42
CA ARG A 408 13.66 -2.11 -9.12
C ARG A 408 12.83 -0.86 -8.83
N LEU A 409 13.07 -0.23 -7.69
CA LEU A 409 12.46 1.04 -7.38
C LEU A 409 13.17 2.16 -8.16
N PRO A 410 12.44 3.21 -8.61
CA PRO A 410 13.06 4.35 -9.27
C PRO A 410 14.14 5.00 -8.41
N ASP A 411 15.27 5.41 -9.02
CA ASP A 411 16.40 6.01 -8.30
C ASP A 411 16.02 7.28 -7.52
N ALA A 412 15.12 8.09 -8.07
CA ALA A 412 14.58 9.26 -7.38
C ALA A 412 13.83 8.90 -6.09
N LEU A 413 13.07 7.79 -6.09
CA LEU A 413 12.37 7.29 -4.90
C LEU A 413 13.39 6.74 -3.90
N LEU A 414 14.40 6.00 -4.36
CA LEU A 414 15.47 5.47 -3.51
C LEU A 414 16.27 6.59 -2.85
N GLY A 415 16.60 7.66 -3.59
CA GLY A 415 17.25 8.86 -3.06
C GLY A 415 16.44 9.45 -1.90
N ARG A 416 15.16 9.72 -2.13
CA ARG A 416 14.26 10.27 -1.10
C ARG A 416 14.07 9.34 0.11
N LEU A 417 13.95 8.03 -0.12
CA LEU A 417 13.91 7.05 0.96
C LEU A 417 15.20 7.01 1.76
N ASN A 418 16.36 7.11 1.07
CA ASN A 418 17.66 7.13 1.73
C ASN A 418 17.86 8.40 2.56
N ASP A 419 17.42 9.56 2.05
CA ASP A 419 17.45 10.83 2.79
C ASP A 419 16.53 10.77 4.00
N ALA A 420 15.32 10.24 3.84
CA ALA A 420 14.40 10.00 4.94
C ALA A 420 14.99 9.04 5.99
N LEU A 421 15.57 7.91 5.54
CA LEU A 421 16.29 6.98 6.43
C LEU A 421 17.47 7.64 7.14
N GLY A 422 18.15 8.59 6.49
CA GLY A 422 19.20 9.41 7.07
C GLY A 422 18.70 10.30 8.23
N GLN A 423 17.56 10.93 8.03
CA GLN A 423 16.87 11.74 9.06
C GLN A 423 16.36 10.88 10.23
N TRP A 424 15.94 9.65 9.97
CA TRP A 424 15.48 8.71 10.99
C TRP A 424 16.58 8.21 11.94
N ARG A 425 17.85 8.44 11.62
CA ARG A 425 18.99 7.99 12.45
C ARG A 425 19.09 8.71 13.79
N HIS A 426 18.40 9.84 13.96
CA HIS A 426 18.48 10.65 15.16
C HIS A 426 17.09 11.08 15.62
N ASP A 427 16.70 10.67 16.83
CA ASP A 427 15.54 11.23 17.49
C ASP A 427 16.00 12.45 18.34
N PRO A 428 15.66 13.68 17.96
CA PRO A 428 16.06 14.86 18.72
C PRO A 428 15.48 14.90 20.13
N ARG A 429 14.40 14.13 20.38
CA ARG A 429 13.74 14.02 21.69
C ARG A 429 14.36 12.94 22.58
N ALA A 430 15.23 12.07 22.02
CA ALA A 430 15.87 11.00 22.76
C ALA A 430 17.22 11.40 23.35
N PRO A 431 17.59 10.94 24.56
CA PRO A 431 18.92 11.11 25.11
C PRO A 431 20.02 10.57 24.19
N ARG A 432 21.18 11.23 24.12
CA ARG A 432 22.29 10.85 23.22
C ARG A 432 22.79 9.42 23.37
N TRP A 433 22.75 8.85 24.57
CA TRP A 433 23.15 7.49 24.82
C TRP A 433 22.19 6.47 24.17
N LEU A 434 20.91 6.82 24.09
CA LEU A 434 19.86 5.99 23.52
C LEU A 434 19.95 5.97 21.99
N ASN A 435 20.20 7.12 21.35
CA ASN A 435 20.49 7.20 19.92
C ASN A 435 21.73 6.37 19.55
N ARG A 436 22.76 6.31 20.41
CA ARG A 436 23.93 5.44 20.21
C ARG A 436 23.57 3.95 20.33
N LEU A 437 22.72 3.58 21.26
CA LEU A 437 22.23 2.21 21.44
C LEU A 437 21.41 1.78 20.21
N GLU A 438 20.54 2.63 19.73
CA GLU A 438 19.75 2.42 18.52
C GLU A 438 20.64 2.19 17.29
N ALA A 439 21.65 3.04 17.10
CA ALA A 439 22.62 2.91 16.00
C ALA A 439 23.37 1.58 16.06
N ARG A 440 23.71 1.08 17.26
CA ARG A 440 24.34 -0.23 17.45
C ARG A 440 23.39 -1.38 17.13
N LEU A 441 22.15 -1.32 17.58
CA LEU A 441 21.12 -2.34 17.33
C LEU A 441 20.74 -2.40 15.85
N ALA A 442 20.72 -1.26 15.17
CA ALA A 442 20.45 -1.17 13.73
C ALA A 442 21.64 -1.70 12.87
N GLY A 443 22.77 -2.05 13.48
CA GLY A 443 23.95 -2.55 12.76
C GLY A 443 24.76 -1.48 12.04
N HIS A 444 24.58 -0.22 12.44
CA HIS A 444 25.34 0.90 11.90
C HIS A 444 26.70 0.97 12.61
N ARG A 445 27.79 0.68 11.91
CA ARG A 445 29.11 1.15 12.32
C ARG A 445 29.09 2.69 12.17
N ALA A 446 29.32 3.41 13.26
CA ALA A 446 29.51 4.85 13.21
C ALA A 446 30.57 5.18 12.15
N ALA A 447 30.19 5.95 11.13
CA ALA A 447 31.18 6.56 10.25
C ALA A 447 32.13 7.37 11.13
N PRO A 448 33.46 7.31 10.93
CA PRO A 448 34.38 8.12 11.69
C PRO A 448 34.02 9.59 11.47
N ALA A 449 34.01 10.36 12.55
CA ALA A 449 33.73 11.78 12.53
C ALA A 449 34.68 12.46 11.50
N ALA A 450 34.10 13.00 10.44
CA ALA A 450 34.81 13.87 9.53
C ALA A 450 35.10 15.18 10.28
N GLY A 451 36.33 15.30 10.79
CA GLY A 451 36.70 16.47 11.54
C GLY A 451 38.02 16.31 12.28
N ALA A 452 39.14 16.15 11.57
CA ALA A 452 40.49 16.54 12.01
C ALA A 452 41.48 16.31 10.84
N GLY A 453 41.48 17.21 9.89
CA GLY A 453 42.38 17.08 8.75
C GLY A 453 42.47 18.35 7.91
N ALA A 454 42.55 19.49 8.59
CA ALA A 454 42.83 20.77 7.90
C ALA A 454 43.69 21.65 8.81
N ASP A 455 44.88 21.13 9.16
CA ASP A 455 45.93 21.98 9.72
C ASP A 455 47.31 21.29 9.61
N ALA A 456 47.72 20.88 8.41
CA ALA A 456 49.04 20.34 8.18
C ALA A 456 49.60 20.72 6.78
N ASP A 457 49.31 21.94 6.31
CA ASP A 457 49.95 22.46 5.10
C ASP A 457 50.24 23.98 5.19
N LYS A 458 50.88 24.39 6.27
CA LYS A 458 51.51 25.70 6.44
C LYS A 458 52.80 25.62 7.20
N ARG A 459 53.71 24.71 6.82
CA ARG A 459 55.14 24.76 7.17
C ARG A 459 55.96 23.98 6.15
N ALA A 460 56.11 24.50 4.96
CA ALA A 460 57.23 24.21 4.06
C ALA A 460 57.10 25.13 2.84
N ALA A 461 57.53 26.38 2.94
CA ALA A 461 58.19 27.20 1.93
C ALA A 461 58.76 28.43 2.60
#